data_6dbed9c0e29ed7f13082b0f7f380998a
#
_entry.id   6dbed9c0e29ed7f13082b0f7f380998a
#
_cell.length_a   1.000
_cell.length_b   1.000
_cell.length_c   1.000
_cell.angle_alpha   90.00
_cell.angle_beta   90.00
_cell.angle_gamma   90.00
#
_symmetry.space_group_name_H-M   'P 1'
#
loop_
_entity.id
_entity.type
_entity.pdbx_description
1 polymer ?
#
loop_
_entity_poly.entity_id
_entity_poly.type
_entity_poly.pdbx_seq_one_letter_code
_entity_poly.pdbx_strand_id
1 'polypeptide(L)'
;MIISADKSIQKHYAPIPVGNGDLSVMIDFTGSNDCTDPAYSLHRAGIRQQAVNAQLFPFGRITQQYCGNNSEIVDWQQSLDTANGLVSGRTVHKNGVILESRVFCHLEKNVIGFHKIRRNSPGNYTFRFECGNAPRMHFEPCEDGLRWSCDGISEFHGVIHFLSDTPLQRKFENGIYSISAPAEDFTFFMVFDEPEISAYPAFDELLAESAKCWEPFWQEAYIRVPDTELMKTYEVSRYHLRINQTRWSMPVGLFNSHFGGRYFAFDEFFCAHALASCGHFALLKKIIDFRYAGLQWAKYRANGYYHNVRKDARWAWETLENFEEGSLCGHWQDHIFHMAHIALETWYYCCYSGDREYLRSKGIDILEGCAEFYMNQAVISLPDGRKIITKCCDLERFGPGRENAYLTTCSAMAALQIAAECFIAENYCTERAAEYLETVKALRESQPQDENFYFAVPANDQRSVAVLGGIYPYDNVMGFEDEKQRRTIFDFMENDAQFGSMYPHLGGKGNLCRWYAGWESIVLSRYGLRDKAYEVLRDKAEETGMFGQIYELYNARRIPWFATGEGIFIQAVNELFLPNGEKGQGKPPWNEYSFKLRSRHGETVEEHS
;
A
#
# COMPACT_ATOMS: atom_id res chain seq x y z
N MET A 1 18.74 7.03 -0.99
CA MET A 1 19.51 6.16 -1.93
C MET A 1 19.20 6.57 -3.35
N ILE A 2 20.22 6.57 -4.24
CA ILE A 2 19.96 6.79 -5.69
C ILE A 2 19.91 5.42 -6.36
N ILE A 3 18.80 5.14 -7.04
CA ILE A 3 18.54 3.90 -7.76
C ILE A 3 18.42 4.22 -9.24
N SER A 4 19.27 3.61 -10.05
CA SER A 4 19.35 3.88 -11.48
C SER A 4 19.02 2.65 -12.31
N ALA A 5 18.39 2.88 -13.46
CA ALA A 5 18.12 1.87 -14.46
C ALA A 5 18.39 2.43 -15.87
N ASP A 6 18.71 1.54 -16.77
CA ASP A 6 18.92 1.82 -18.19
C ASP A 6 18.43 0.67 -19.07
N LYS A 7 18.53 0.84 -20.37
CA LYS A 7 18.09 -0.12 -21.36
C LYS A 7 18.77 -1.50 -21.26
N SER A 8 19.92 -1.63 -20.58
CA SER A 8 20.68 -2.89 -20.48
C SER A 8 20.13 -3.84 -19.42
N ILE A 9 19.36 -3.33 -18.43
CA ILE A 9 18.83 -4.11 -17.30
C ILE A 9 17.73 -5.06 -17.76
N GLN A 10 17.89 -6.34 -17.47
CA GLN A 10 16.97 -7.42 -17.87
C GLN A 10 15.85 -7.67 -16.83
N LYS A 11 15.30 -6.60 -16.26
CA LYS A 11 14.14 -6.64 -15.35
C LYS A 11 12.95 -5.89 -15.96
N HIS A 12 11.76 -6.05 -15.38
CA HIS A 12 10.56 -5.34 -15.85
C HIS A 12 10.67 -3.85 -15.55
N TYR A 13 10.50 -3.05 -16.58
CA TYR A 13 10.37 -1.60 -16.45
C TYR A 13 8.96 -1.23 -16.02
N ALA A 14 8.84 -0.27 -15.12
CA ALA A 14 7.63 0.51 -14.87
C ALA A 14 8.04 1.97 -14.63
N PRO A 15 7.23 2.96 -15.03
CA PRO A 15 7.47 4.35 -14.69
C PRO A 15 7.57 4.55 -13.19
N ILE A 16 8.29 5.57 -12.76
CA ILE A 16 8.49 5.86 -11.33
C ILE A 16 7.37 6.80 -10.85
N PRO A 17 6.62 6.47 -9.78
CA PRO A 17 5.67 7.39 -9.19
C PRO A 17 6.40 8.53 -8.47
N VAL A 18 5.97 9.77 -8.69
CA VAL A 18 6.23 10.90 -7.83
C VAL A 18 4.91 11.43 -7.29
N GLY A 19 4.87 11.77 -6.01
CA GLY A 19 3.61 12.15 -5.38
C GLY A 19 3.78 12.56 -3.93
N ASN A 20 2.66 12.88 -3.27
CA ASN A 20 2.61 13.31 -1.88
C ASN A 20 1.40 12.77 -1.11
N GLY A 21 0.66 11.81 -1.72
CA GLY A 21 -0.57 11.25 -1.17
C GLY A 21 -1.84 12.00 -1.59
N ASP A 22 -1.76 13.20 -2.11
CA ASP A 22 -2.87 13.90 -2.78
C ASP A 22 -2.71 13.82 -4.31
N LEU A 23 -1.51 14.08 -4.80
CA LEU A 23 -1.11 13.94 -6.20
C LEU A 23 -0.24 12.69 -6.38
N SER A 24 -0.41 12.03 -7.52
CA SER A 24 0.48 10.96 -7.99
C SER A 24 0.59 11.01 -9.50
N VAL A 25 1.81 11.01 -10.02
CA VAL A 25 2.10 10.91 -11.45
C VAL A 25 3.23 9.92 -11.70
N MET A 26 3.04 9.04 -12.66
CA MET A 26 4.05 8.07 -13.08
C MET A 26 4.95 8.69 -14.14
N ILE A 27 6.21 8.92 -13.81
CA ILE A 27 7.20 9.54 -14.69
C ILE A 27 8.03 8.47 -15.38
N ASP A 28 7.97 8.43 -16.70
CA ASP A 28 8.82 7.56 -17.51
C ASP A 28 10.22 8.16 -17.77
N PHE A 29 11.07 7.41 -18.46
CA PHE A 29 12.45 7.83 -18.74
C PHE A 29 12.56 9.10 -19.61
N THR A 30 11.46 9.57 -20.21
CA THR A 30 11.41 10.88 -20.93
C THR A 30 11.16 12.04 -19.96
N GLY A 31 10.88 11.74 -18.69
CA GLY A 31 10.48 12.74 -17.70
C GLY A 31 9.05 13.27 -17.90
N SER A 32 8.18 12.46 -18.49
CA SER A 32 6.77 12.75 -18.79
C SER A 32 5.95 11.46 -18.74
N ASN A 33 4.79 11.41 -19.41
CA ASN A 33 4.01 10.20 -19.64
C ASN A 33 4.01 9.77 -21.13
N ASP A 34 5.00 10.16 -21.93
CA ASP A 34 5.01 9.92 -23.37
C ASP A 34 5.07 8.42 -23.71
N CYS A 35 5.87 7.66 -22.95
CA CYS A 35 6.09 6.23 -23.12
C CYS A 35 5.35 5.38 -22.09
N THR A 36 4.32 5.94 -21.47
CA THR A 36 3.57 5.32 -20.37
C THR A 36 2.14 5.00 -20.80
N ASP A 37 1.61 3.85 -20.34
CA ASP A 37 0.19 3.53 -20.45
C ASP A 37 -0.65 4.67 -19.86
N PRO A 38 -1.72 5.14 -20.53
CA PRO A 38 -2.64 6.14 -19.99
C PRO A 38 -3.18 5.85 -18.59
N ALA A 39 -3.26 4.59 -18.19
CA ALA A 39 -3.62 4.19 -16.82
C ALA A 39 -2.66 4.73 -15.75
N TYR A 40 -1.42 5.04 -16.11
CA TYR A 40 -0.38 5.56 -15.21
C TYR A 40 -0.13 7.07 -15.39
N SER A 41 -1.15 7.80 -15.78
CA SER A 41 -1.12 9.26 -15.91
C SER A 41 -1.07 9.96 -14.55
N LEU A 42 -1.41 11.24 -14.50
CA LEU A 42 -1.56 11.99 -13.26
C LEU A 42 -2.93 11.67 -12.63
N HIS A 43 -2.91 11.35 -11.34
CA HIS A 43 -4.09 11.10 -10.52
C HIS A 43 -4.12 12.05 -9.32
N ARG A 44 -5.32 12.30 -8.84
CA ARG A 44 -5.56 13.01 -7.60
C ARG A 44 -6.43 12.14 -6.68
N ALA A 45 -6.03 12.03 -5.42
CA ALA A 45 -6.75 11.23 -4.44
C ALA A 45 -8.21 11.70 -4.28
N GLY A 46 -9.16 10.77 -4.23
CA GLY A 46 -10.59 11.04 -4.06
C GLY A 46 -11.34 11.39 -5.34
N ILE A 47 -10.67 11.66 -6.46
CA ILE A 47 -11.34 11.92 -7.73
C ILE A 47 -11.65 10.60 -8.42
N ARG A 48 -12.93 10.20 -8.41
CA ARG A 48 -13.38 8.88 -8.83
C ARG A 48 -14.40 8.92 -9.95
N GLN A 49 -14.39 7.86 -10.75
CA GLN A 49 -15.50 7.55 -11.65
C GLN A 49 -16.73 7.15 -10.81
N GLN A 50 -17.92 7.54 -11.25
CA GLN A 50 -19.16 7.03 -10.66
C GLN A 50 -19.63 5.70 -11.29
N ALA A 51 -18.77 5.00 -11.98
CA ALA A 51 -19.08 3.67 -12.48
C ALA A 51 -19.09 2.64 -11.35
N VAL A 52 -19.60 1.46 -11.63
CA VAL A 52 -19.76 0.33 -10.71
C VAL A 52 -18.49 0.01 -9.89
N ASN A 53 -17.32 0.42 -10.34
CA ASN A 53 -16.03 0.15 -9.70
C ASN A 53 -15.41 1.35 -8.97
N ALA A 54 -16.02 2.53 -9.00
CA ALA A 54 -15.53 3.75 -8.36
C ALA A 54 -14.00 3.96 -8.46
N GLN A 55 -13.41 3.62 -9.62
CA GLN A 55 -11.96 3.70 -9.85
C GLN A 55 -11.49 5.15 -9.81
N LEU A 56 -10.23 5.37 -9.42
CA LEU A 56 -9.58 6.65 -9.60
C LEU A 56 -9.65 7.07 -11.07
N PHE A 57 -9.94 8.32 -11.25
CA PHE A 57 -10.03 8.89 -12.58
C PHE A 57 -8.67 9.49 -12.99
N PRO A 58 -8.18 9.25 -14.21
CA PRO A 58 -7.03 9.96 -14.74
C PRO A 58 -7.34 11.46 -14.79
N PHE A 59 -6.75 12.22 -13.86
CA PHE A 59 -6.96 13.66 -13.76
C PHE A 59 -6.41 14.39 -14.98
N GLY A 60 -5.28 13.90 -15.49
CA GLY A 60 -4.67 14.40 -16.72
C GLY A 60 -3.43 13.61 -17.10
N ARG A 61 -2.96 13.81 -18.30
CA ARG A 61 -1.74 13.21 -18.83
C ARG A 61 -0.73 14.27 -19.19
N ILE A 62 0.52 14.03 -18.86
CA ILE A 62 1.63 14.92 -19.16
C ILE A 62 2.37 14.38 -20.37
N THR A 63 2.35 15.11 -21.49
CA THR A 63 3.10 14.78 -22.70
C THR A 63 3.95 15.96 -23.14
N GLN A 64 4.83 15.76 -24.08
CA GLN A 64 5.75 16.79 -24.55
C GLN A 64 5.96 16.72 -26.06
N GLN A 65 6.26 17.88 -26.66
CA GLN A 65 6.58 17.99 -28.07
C GLN A 65 7.80 18.89 -28.26
N TYR A 66 8.76 18.40 -29.01
CA TYR A 66 9.99 19.12 -29.36
C TYR A 66 10.56 18.57 -30.68
N CYS A 67 11.48 19.28 -31.31
CA CYS A 67 12.08 18.79 -32.54
C CYS A 67 12.80 17.45 -32.29
N GLY A 68 12.35 16.42 -32.99
CA GLY A 68 12.93 15.07 -32.93
C GLY A 68 12.35 14.12 -31.89
N ASN A 69 11.34 14.50 -31.11
CA ASN A 69 10.71 13.59 -30.14
C ASN A 69 9.91 12.44 -30.79
N ASN A 70 9.60 12.54 -32.07
CA ASN A 70 9.01 11.44 -32.86
C ASN A 70 10.07 10.51 -33.48
N SER A 71 11.37 10.77 -33.26
CA SER A 71 12.46 9.88 -33.64
C SER A 71 12.59 8.74 -32.62
N GLU A 72 13.03 7.57 -33.08
CA GLU A 72 13.28 6.41 -32.22
C GLU A 72 14.25 6.76 -31.08
N ILE A 73 13.91 6.36 -29.83
CA ILE A 73 14.79 6.46 -28.67
C ILE A 73 15.74 5.26 -28.71
N VAL A 74 17.02 5.55 -28.94
CA VAL A 74 18.07 4.50 -29.09
C VAL A 74 18.72 4.17 -27.76
N ASP A 75 18.73 5.10 -26.82
CA ASP A 75 19.30 4.92 -25.48
C ASP A 75 18.52 5.75 -24.44
N TRP A 76 18.47 5.25 -23.20
CA TRP A 76 17.89 5.97 -22.08
C TRP A 76 18.48 5.53 -20.74
N GLN A 77 18.44 6.45 -19.79
CA GLN A 77 18.76 6.23 -18.38
C GLN A 77 17.70 6.93 -17.52
N GLN A 78 17.35 6.32 -16.40
CA GLN A 78 16.46 6.90 -15.42
C GLN A 78 16.92 6.57 -14.01
N SER A 79 16.74 7.51 -13.06
CA SER A 79 17.07 7.28 -11.66
C SER A 79 16.02 7.90 -10.74
N LEU A 80 15.88 7.30 -9.56
CA LEU A 80 15.11 7.80 -8.42
C LEU A 80 16.07 8.07 -7.27
N ASP A 81 16.08 9.29 -6.74
CA ASP A 81 16.66 9.58 -5.44
C ASP A 81 15.56 9.51 -4.37
N THR A 82 15.54 8.42 -3.60
CA THR A 82 14.53 8.20 -2.56
C THR A 82 14.61 9.22 -1.43
N ALA A 83 15.77 9.87 -1.23
CA ALA A 83 15.96 10.83 -0.15
C ALA A 83 15.11 12.10 -0.29
N ASN A 84 14.72 12.44 -1.53
CA ASN A 84 13.98 13.66 -1.83
C ASN A 84 12.87 13.48 -2.89
N GLY A 85 12.69 12.25 -3.40
CA GLY A 85 11.69 11.94 -4.41
C GLY A 85 12.01 12.48 -5.81
N LEU A 86 13.27 12.80 -6.10
CA LEU A 86 13.70 13.31 -7.40
C LEU A 86 13.85 12.17 -8.41
N VAL A 87 13.14 12.26 -9.51
CA VAL A 87 13.31 11.40 -10.69
C VAL A 87 14.12 12.16 -11.74
N SER A 88 15.22 11.56 -12.20
CA SER A 88 16.02 12.10 -13.30
C SER A 88 16.00 11.16 -14.48
N GLY A 89 15.88 11.69 -15.68
CA GLY A 89 15.85 10.92 -16.93
C GLY A 89 16.78 11.53 -17.98
N ARG A 90 17.32 10.68 -18.85
CA ARG A 90 18.06 11.09 -20.04
C ARG A 90 17.70 10.17 -21.19
N THR A 91 17.29 10.74 -22.32
CA THR A 91 17.01 10.00 -23.56
C THR A 91 17.91 10.49 -24.71
N VAL A 92 18.31 9.55 -25.54
CA VAL A 92 19.03 9.81 -26.79
C VAL A 92 18.20 9.30 -27.95
N HIS A 93 17.91 10.18 -28.89
CA HIS A 93 17.16 9.84 -30.08
C HIS A 93 18.07 9.52 -31.27
N LYS A 94 17.61 8.71 -32.20
CA LYS A 94 18.34 8.26 -33.37
C LYS A 94 18.83 9.43 -34.27
N ASN A 95 18.12 10.54 -34.25
CA ASN A 95 18.49 11.77 -34.96
C ASN A 95 19.50 12.64 -34.20
N GLY A 96 20.03 12.17 -33.05
CA GLY A 96 21.04 12.86 -32.25
C GLY A 96 20.46 13.87 -31.22
N VAL A 97 19.14 14.00 -31.11
CA VAL A 97 18.52 14.82 -30.08
C VAL A 97 18.69 14.15 -28.72
N ILE A 98 19.03 14.92 -27.70
CA ILE A 98 19.14 14.51 -26.31
C ILE A 98 18.16 15.32 -25.48
N LEU A 99 17.39 14.65 -24.63
CA LEU A 99 16.55 15.27 -23.60
C LEU A 99 17.02 14.78 -22.23
N GLU A 100 17.34 15.71 -21.34
CA GLU A 100 17.59 15.46 -19.92
C GLU A 100 16.42 16.07 -19.12
N SER A 101 15.99 15.39 -18.08
CA SER A 101 14.85 15.80 -17.27
C SER A 101 15.10 15.53 -15.79
N ARG A 102 14.57 16.44 -14.94
CA ARG A 102 14.48 16.27 -13.49
C ARG A 102 13.03 16.59 -13.10
N VAL A 103 12.41 15.68 -12.36
CA VAL A 103 10.99 15.80 -11.95
C VAL A 103 10.86 15.41 -10.50
N PHE A 104 10.12 16.19 -9.71
CA PHE A 104 9.74 15.83 -8.35
C PHE A 104 8.33 16.35 -8.04
N CYS A 105 7.67 15.73 -7.07
CA CYS A 105 6.50 16.27 -6.40
C CYS A 105 6.91 16.71 -5.00
N HIS A 106 6.56 17.93 -4.60
CA HIS A 106 6.84 18.41 -3.26
C HIS A 106 6.05 17.59 -2.23
N LEU A 107 6.72 17.12 -1.15
CA LEU A 107 6.14 16.14 -0.24
C LEU A 107 4.92 16.67 0.55
N GLU A 108 4.86 17.97 0.83
CA GLU A 108 3.81 18.60 1.65
C GLU A 108 2.98 19.65 0.89
N LYS A 109 3.38 20.03 -0.32
CA LYS A 109 2.66 20.97 -1.17
C LYS A 109 2.22 20.29 -2.46
N ASN A 110 1.09 20.69 -2.99
CA ASN A 110 0.58 20.16 -4.26
C ASN A 110 1.28 20.81 -5.46
N VAL A 111 2.58 20.58 -5.56
CA VAL A 111 3.45 21.14 -6.60
C VAL A 111 4.29 20.05 -7.26
N ILE A 112 4.26 20.02 -8.59
CA ILE A 112 5.14 19.16 -9.39
C ILE A 112 6.10 20.07 -10.14
N GLY A 113 7.41 19.90 -9.90
CA GLY A 113 8.47 20.64 -10.57
C GLY A 113 9.10 19.84 -11.70
N PHE A 114 9.35 20.50 -12.81
CA PHE A 114 10.00 19.95 -13.99
C PHE A 114 11.16 20.84 -14.41
N HIS A 115 12.34 20.25 -14.60
CA HIS A 115 13.49 20.89 -15.20
C HIS A 115 13.89 20.08 -16.44
N LYS A 116 14.02 20.75 -17.59
CA LYS A 116 14.25 20.14 -18.91
C LYS A 116 15.44 20.79 -19.61
N ILE A 117 16.35 19.96 -20.07
CA ILE A 117 17.50 20.39 -20.89
C ILE A 117 17.44 19.64 -22.22
N ARG A 118 17.43 20.38 -23.32
CA ARG A 118 17.44 19.85 -24.69
C ARG A 118 18.74 20.17 -25.38
N ARG A 119 19.30 19.19 -26.09
CA ARG A 119 20.49 19.36 -26.93
C ARG A 119 20.18 18.89 -28.34
N ASN A 120 20.71 19.62 -29.33
CA ASN A 120 20.50 19.32 -30.75
C ASN A 120 19.02 19.31 -31.19
N SER A 121 18.18 20.08 -30.54
CA SER A 121 16.74 20.17 -30.78
C SER A 121 16.33 21.63 -31.02
N PRO A 122 16.39 22.12 -32.26
CA PRO A 122 16.01 23.51 -32.57
C PRO A 122 14.50 23.72 -32.36
N GLY A 123 14.13 25.01 -32.19
CA GLY A 123 12.73 25.42 -32.03
C GLY A 123 12.22 25.32 -30.59
N ASN A 124 10.91 25.42 -30.43
CA ASN A 124 10.28 25.45 -29.13
C ASN A 124 10.14 24.03 -28.53
N TYR A 125 10.24 23.96 -27.22
CA TYR A 125 9.72 22.84 -26.45
C TYR A 125 8.28 23.17 -26.06
N THR A 126 7.39 22.21 -26.17
CA THR A 126 5.99 22.33 -25.75
C THR A 126 5.67 21.24 -24.75
N PHE A 127 5.36 21.63 -23.53
CA PHE A 127 4.73 20.78 -22.53
C PHE A 127 3.22 20.78 -22.77
N ARG A 128 2.59 19.63 -22.62
CA ARG A 128 1.16 19.46 -22.85
C ARG A 128 0.53 18.76 -21.65
N PHE A 129 -0.45 19.37 -21.08
CA PHE A 129 -1.34 18.75 -20.13
C PHE A 129 -2.64 18.38 -20.86
N GLU A 130 -2.82 17.10 -21.10
CA GLU A 130 -4.03 16.53 -21.68
C GLU A 130 -5.02 16.30 -20.55
N CYS A 131 -6.06 17.14 -20.47
CA CYS A 131 -7.07 17.08 -19.41
C CYS A 131 -7.78 15.74 -19.39
N GLY A 132 -8.08 15.22 -18.20
CA GLY A 132 -8.85 14.01 -18.04
C GLY A 132 -10.22 14.13 -18.72
N ASN A 133 -10.59 13.11 -19.49
CA ASN A 133 -11.83 13.10 -20.25
C ASN A 133 -12.91 12.29 -19.52
N ALA A 134 -13.42 12.80 -18.39
CA ALA A 134 -14.59 12.26 -17.74
C ALA A 134 -15.80 13.15 -17.94
N PRO A 135 -17.02 12.61 -18.02
CA PRO A 135 -18.25 13.40 -18.13
C PRO A 135 -18.47 14.44 -17.01
N ARG A 136 -17.73 14.31 -15.92
CA ARG A 136 -17.86 15.12 -14.71
C ARG A 136 -16.65 16.00 -14.41
N MET A 137 -15.58 15.84 -15.17
CA MET A 137 -14.41 16.70 -15.08
C MET A 137 -14.58 17.86 -16.04
N HIS A 138 -14.48 19.06 -15.51
CA HIS A 138 -14.57 20.31 -16.27
C HIS A 138 -13.26 21.05 -16.13
N PHE A 139 -12.72 21.50 -17.26
CA PHE A 139 -11.50 22.30 -17.32
C PHE A 139 -11.76 23.54 -18.15
N GLU A 140 -11.43 24.69 -17.58
CA GLU A 140 -11.57 26.00 -18.24
C GLU A 140 -10.26 26.77 -18.14
N PRO A 141 -9.78 27.43 -19.22
CA PRO A 141 -8.58 28.22 -19.15
C PRO A 141 -8.80 29.46 -18.27
N CYS A 142 -7.78 29.84 -17.51
CA CYS A 142 -7.69 31.10 -16.78
C CYS A 142 -6.35 31.78 -17.12
N GLU A 143 -6.07 32.95 -16.52
CA GLU A 143 -4.97 33.83 -16.91
C GLU A 143 -3.60 33.12 -16.98
N ASP A 144 -3.29 32.30 -16.01
CA ASP A 144 -2.00 31.61 -15.87
C ASP A 144 -2.10 30.08 -15.75
N GLY A 145 -3.29 29.51 -16.07
CA GLY A 145 -3.48 28.09 -15.94
C GLY A 145 -4.87 27.57 -16.32
N LEU A 146 -5.34 26.59 -15.56
CA LEU A 146 -6.62 25.91 -15.72
C LEU A 146 -7.42 25.94 -14.43
N ARG A 147 -8.65 26.44 -14.47
CA ARG A 147 -9.64 26.14 -13.44
C ARG A 147 -10.23 24.77 -13.72
N TRP A 148 -10.43 23.98 -12.67
CA TRP A 148 -11.01 22.66 -12.79
C TRP A 148 -12.10 22.42 -11.74
N SER A 149 -13.05 21.57 -12.07
CA SER A 149 -14.03 21.04 -11.12
C SER A 149 -14.38 19.60 -11.46
N CYS A 150 -14.80 18.86 -10.46
CA CYS A 150 -15.29 17.49 -10.60
C CYS A 150 -16.61 17.34 -9.85
N ASP A 151 -17.68 17.02 -10.59
CA ASP A 151 -18.97 16.69 -10.03
C ASP A 151 -18.95 15.24 -9.58
N GLY A 152 -19.19 14.95 -8.31
CA GLY A 152 -19.11 13.56 -7.88
C GLY A 152 -19.46 13.28 -6.42
N ILE A 153 -18.93 12.19 -5.91
CA ILE A 153 -19.08 11.73 -4.51
C ILE A 153 -18.62 12.82 -3.52
N SER A 154 -17.65 13.63 -3.91
CA SER A 154 -17.24 14.85 -3.24
C SER A 154 -17.09 15.93 -4.29
N GLU A 155 -17.57 17.14 -4.02
CA GLU A 155 -17.34 18.29 -4.89
C GLU A 155 -15.88 18.72 -4.74
N PHE A 156 -15.11 18.49 -5.79
CA PHE A 156 -13.74 18.97 -5.89
C PHE A 156 -13.66 20.07 -6.93
N HIS A 157 -12.97 21.13 -6.62
CA HIS A 157 -12.65 22.20 -7.55
C HIS A 157 -11.32 22.85 -7.17
N GLY A 158 -10.71 23.52 -8.12
CA GLY A 158 -9.46 24.22 -7.87
C GLY A 158 -8.87 24.87 -9.13
N VAL A 159 -7.61 25.24 -9.02
CA VAL A 159 -6.83 25.84 -10.10
C VAL A 159 -5.49 25.13 -10.22
N ILE A 160 -5.06 24.90 -11.47
CA ILE A 160 -3.69 24.51 -11.78
C ILE A 160 -3.00 25.73 -12.38
N HIS A 161 -2.02 26.27 -11.68
CA HIS A 161 -1.15 27.30 -12.21
C HIS A 161 0.07 26.67 -12.89
N PHE A 162 0.48 27.23 -14.02
CA PHE A 162 1.71 26.86 -14.71
C PHE A 162 2.71 28.00 -14.63
N LEU A 163 3.70 27.85 -13.76
CA LEU A 163 4.75 28.84 -13.49
C LEU A 163 6.04 28.44 -14.20
N SER A 164 6.82 29.40 -14.69
CA SER A 164 8.11 29.14 -15.36
C SER A 164 9.08 30.29 -15.19
N ASP A 165 10.37 29.98 -15.20
CA ASP A 165 11.48 30.94 -15.27
C ASP A 165 11.59 31.65 -16.63
N THR A 166 10.94 31.09 -17.64
CA THR A 166 10.98 31.54 -19.03
C THR A 166 9.59 32.01 -19.47
N PRO A 167 9.48 33.08 -20.26
CA PRO A 167 8.20 33.50 -20.81
C PRO A 167 7.52 32.35 -21.59
N LEU A 168 6.28 32.05 -21.25
CA LEU A 168 5.51 30.96 -21.82
C LEU A 168 4.49 31.47 -22.85
N GLN A 169 4.42 30.77 -23.98
CA GLN A 169 3.25 30.85 -24.85
C GLN A 169 2.24 29.80 -24.40
N ARG A 170 1.02 30.24 -24.06
CA ARG A 170 -0.06 29.38 -23.55
C ARG A 170 -1.14 29.21 -24.60
N LYS A 171 -1.67 27.98 -24.72
CA LYS A 171 -2.79 27.67 -25.60
C LYS A 171 -3.65 26.59 -24.96
N PHE A 172 -4.97 26.78 -24.97
CA PHE A 172 -5.92 25.74 -24.60
C PHE A 172 -6.81 25.41 -25.79
N GLU A 173 -6.77 24.18 -26.25
CA GLU A 173 -7.53 23.71 -27.41
C GLU A 173 -7.81 22.20 -27.28
N ASN A 174 -9.06 21.80 -27.55
CA ASN A 174 -9.48 20.40 -27.54
C ASN A 174 -9.14 19.63 -26.26
N GLY A 175 -9.27 20.29 -25.09
CA GLY A 175 -8.95 19.68 -23.80
C GLY A 175 -7.44 19.54 -23.52
N ILE A 176 -6.59 20.18 -24.31
CA ILE A 176 -5.14 20.18 -24.11
C ILE A 176 -4.68 21.59 -23.76
N TYR A 177 -4.07 21.72 -22.58
CA TYR A 177 -3.37 22.95 -22.20
C TYR A 177 -1.88 22.81 -22.52
N SER A 178 -1.41 23.68 -23.40
CA SER A 178 -0.04 23.65 -23.88
C SER A 178 0.72 24.89 -23.41
N ILE A 179 1.95 24.68 -22.94
CA ILE A 179 2.90 25.73 -22.65
C ILE A 179 4.15 25.52 -23.49
N SER A 180 4.58 26.57 -24.21
CA SER A 180 5.73 26.48 -25.09
C SER A 180 6.80 27.50 -24.69
N ALA A 181 8.06 27.03 -24.65
CA ALA A 181 9.23 27.83 -24.36
C ALA A 181 10.30 27.67 -25.47
N PRO A 182 10.97 28.75 -25.92
CA PRO A 182 12.06 28.68 -26.90
C PRO A 182 13.38 28.18 -26.29
N ALA A 183 13.50 28.21 -24.95
CA ALA A 183 14.74 27.89 -24.25
C ALA A 183 15.15 26.43 -24.41
N GLU A 184 16.47 26.18 -24.46
CA GLU A 184 17.04 24.82 -24.43
C GLU A 184 17.11 24.26 -23.01
N ASP A 185 17.20 25.13 -22.03
CA ASP A 185 17.24 24.85 -20.60
C ASP A 185 16.17 25.71 -19.92
N PHE A 186 15.20 25.08 -19.26
CA PHE A 186 14.12 25.79 -18.61
C PHE A 186 13.44 24.96 -17.54
N THR A 187 12.80 25.66 -16.61
CA THR A 187 12.06 25.08 -15.51
C THR A 187 10.61 25.53 -15.54
N PHE A 188 9.72 24.65 -15.15
CA PHE A 188 8.32 24.98 -14.92
C PHE A 188 7.73 24.15 -13.79
N PHE A 189 6.63 24.67 -13.22
CA PHE A 189 5.89 24.01 -12.15
C PHE A 189 4.42 23.91 -12.52
N MET A 190 3.81 22.78 -12.15
CA MET A 190 2.37 22.65 -12.01
C MET A 190 2.03 22.82 -10.53
N VAL A 191 1.30 23.87 -10.19
CA VAL A 191 0.91 24.24 -8.83
C VAL A 191 -0.59 24.04 -8.69
N PHE A 192 -1.00 23.14 -7.81
CA PHE A 192 -2.40 22.77 -7.60
C PHE A 192 -2.92 23.39 -6.30
N ASP A 193 -3.82 24.36 -6.42
CA ASP A 193 -4.56 24.94 -5.30
C ASP A 193 -3.70 25.54 -4.16
N GLU A 194 -2.44 25.90 -4.43
CA GLU A 194 -1.51 26.48 -3.47
C GLU A 194 -1.42 28.01 -3.66
N PRO A 195 -2.26 28.80 -2.98
CA PRO A 195 -2.34 30.24 -3.18
C PRO A 195 -1.07 30.99 -2.76
N GLU A 196 -0.24 30.38 -1.91
CA GLU A 196 1.00 30.99 -1.42
C GLU A 196 2.13 30.98 -2.46
N ILE A 197 2.02 30.16 -3.50
CA ILE A 197 3.01 30.06 -4.58
C ILE A 197 2.51 30.90 -5.77
N SER A 198 2.52 32.19 -5.61
CA SER A 198 2.13 33.14 -6.67
C SER A 198 3.30 33.60 -7.53
N ALA A 199 4.54 33.40 -7.08
CA ALA A 199 5.76 33.71 -7.80
C ALA A 199 6.52 32.44 -8.16
N TYR A 200 7.26 32.48 -9.26
CA TYR A 200 8.11 31.37 -9.70
C TYR A 200 9.21 31.08 -8.65
N PRO A 201 9.24 29.91 -8.02
CA PRO A 201 10.34 29.50 -7.14
C PRO A 201 11.51 28.94 -7.96
N ALA A 202 12.74 29.05 -7.46
CA ALA A 202 13.86 28.33 -8.06
C ALA A 202 13.69 26.80 -7.85
N PHE A 203 13.94 26.01 -8.90
CA PHE A 203 13.74 24.56 -8.87
C PHE A 203 14.51 23.89 -7.72
N ASP A 204 15.80 24.21 -7.59
CA ASP A 204 16.65 23.60 -6.57
C ASP A 204 16.31 24.07 -5.14
N GLU A 205 15.77 25.29 -4.98
CA GLU A 205 15.29 25.78 -3.70
C GLU A 205 14.04 25.02 -3.25
N LEU A 206 13.06 24.82 -4.14
CA LEU A 206 11.84 24.09 -3.82
C LEU A 206 12.11 22.59 -3.63
N LEU A 207 13.03 22.02 -4.40
CA LEU A 207 13.51 20.64 -4.17
C LEU A 207 14.19 20.48 -2.81
N ALA A 208 15.04 21.45 -2.42
CA ALA A 208 15.70 21.44 -1.12
C ALA A 208 14.70 21.62 0.04
N GLU A 209 13.65 22.42 -0.14
CA GLU A 209 12.54 22.52 0.80
C GLU A 209 11.82 21.16 0.95
N SER A 210 11.46 20.52 -0.15
CA SER A 210 10.86 19.18 -0.14
C SER A 210 11.77 18.15 0.52
N ALA A 211 13.08 18.18 0.26
CA ALA A 211 14.04 17.28 0.87
C ALA A 211 14.04 17.37 2.41
N LYS A 212 13.89 18.58 2.97
CA LYS A 212 13.77 18.76 4.43
C LYS A 212 12.51 18.11 5.00
N CYS A 213 11.41 18.05 4.23
CA CYS A 213 10.19 17.34 4.64
C CYS A 213 10.39 15.81 4.66
N TRP A 214 11.32 15.28 3.84
CA TRP A 214 11.68 13.87 3.83
C TRP A 214 12.58 13.44 5.00
N GLU A 215 13.42 14.33 5.51
CA GLU A 215 14.41 13.99 6.54
C GLU A 215 13.82 13.29 7.78
N PRO A 216 12.71 13.78 8.40
CA PRO A 216 12.12 13.11 9.55
C PRO A 216 11.65 11.68 9.25
N PHE A 217 11.11 11.45 8.05
CA PHE A 217 10.67 10.12 7.62
C PHE A 217 11.83 9.13 7.57
N TRP A 218 12.97 9.52 6.99
CA TRP A 218 14.14 8.65 6.88
C TRP A 218 14.89 8.47 8.20
N GLN A 219 14.85 9.46 9.10
CA GLN A 219 15.52 9.42 10.40
C GLN A 219 14.74 8.62 11.46
N GLU A 220 13.44 8.46 11.30
CA GLU A 220 12.59 7.73 12.27
C GLU A 220 12.97 6.26 12.34
N ALA A 221 13.19 5.62 11.20
CA ALA A 221 13.64 4.23 11.10
C ALA A 221 14.66 4.03 9.98
N TYR A 222 15.55 3.08 10.16
CA TYR A 222 16.45 2.62 9.10
C TYR A 222 16.92 1.19 9.36
N ILE A 223 17.29 0.52 8.28
CA ILE A 223 18.04 -0.74 8.28
C ILE A 223 19.18 -0.59 7.28
N ARG A 224 20.37 -1.08 7.63
CA ARG A 224 21.52 -1.14 6.75
C ARG A 224 22.18 -2.51 6.88
N VAL A 225 22.29 -3.19 5.76
CA VAL A 225 22.95 -4.50 5.63
C VAL A 225 23.75 -4.53 4.32
N PRO A 226 24.71 -5.46 4.16
CA PRO A 226 25.51 -5.54 2.94
C PRO A 226 24.76 -5.92 1.66
N ASP A 227 23.56 -6.53 1.77
CA ASP A 227 22.76 -6.93 0.63
C ASP A 227 22.10 -5.73 -0.08
N THR A 228 22.69 -5.32 -1.19
CA THR A 228 22.28 -4.12 -1.94
C THR A 228 20.94 -4.28 -2.66
N GLU A 229 20.59 -5.49 -3.15
CA GLU A 229 19.29 -5.71 -3.81
C GLU A 229 18.14 -5.75 -2.81
N LEU A 230 18.35 -6.38 -1.66
CA LEU A 230 17.39 -6.34 -0.55
C LEU A 230 17.15 -4.89 -0.09
N MET A 231 18.24 -4.14 0.12
CA MET A 231 18.17 -2.74 0.58
C MET A 231 17.53 -1.83 -0.45
N LYS A 232 17.78 -2.03 -1.72
CA LYS A 232 17.13 -1.31 -2.81
C LYS A 232 15.61 -1.50 -2.76
N THR A 233 15.14 -2.74 -2.67
CA THR A 233 13.70 -3.03 -2.57
C THR A 233 13.10 -2.46 -1.30
N TYR A 234 13.79 -2.56 -0.16
CA TYR A 234 13.35 -2.01 1.13
C TYR A 234 13.18 -0.48 1.08
N GLU A 235 14.19 0.24 0.58
CA GLU A 235 14.16 1.71 0.50
C GLU A 235 13.11 2.23 -0.50
N VAL A 236 12.96 1.57 -1.64
CA VAL A 236 11.95 1.92 -2.64
C VAL A 236 10.55 1.66 -2.12
N SER A 237 10.34 0.55 -1.43
CA SER A 237 9.05 0.24 -0.81
C SER A 237 8.66 1.29 0.22
N ARG A 238 9.59 1.72 1.08
CA ARG A 238 9.35 2.80 2.04
C ARG A 238 9.03 4.13 1.36
N TYR A 239 9.80 4.48 0.32
CA TYR A 239 9.53 5.67 -0.50
C TYR A 239 8.09 5.66 -1.03
N HIS A 240 7.69 4.54 -1.67
CA HIS A 240 6.36 4.45 -2.27
C HIS A 240 5.24 4.50 -1.21
N LEU A 241 5.37 3.81 -0.08
CA LEU A 241 4.38 3.93 1.02
C LEU A 241 4.22 5.39 1.47
N ARG A 242 5.33 6.15 1.57
CA ARG A 242 5.24 7.56 2.00
C ARG A 242 4.45 8.43 1.02
N ILE A 243 4.68 8.32 -0.27
CA ILE A 243 3.99 9.12 -1.29
C ILE A 243 2.60 8.59 -1.64
N ASN A 244 2.29 7.35 -1.29
CA ASN A 244 1.00 6.70 -1.55
C ASN A 244 -0.02 6.96 -0.42
N GLN A 245 0.43 7.37 0.78
CA GLN A 245 -0.43 7.66 1.92
C GLN A 245 -1.28 8.90 1.69
N THR A 246 -2.58 8.69 1.46
CA THR A 246 -3.53 9.78 1.26
C THR A 246 -3.90 10.47 2.59
N ARG A 247 -4.69 11.54 2.51
CA ARG A 247 -5.25 12.18 3.71
C ARG A 247 -6.29 11.30 4.43
N TRP A 248 -6.84 10.30 3.75
CA TRP A 248 -7.80 9.34 4.32
C TRP A 248 -7.08 8.09 4.82
N SER A 249 -6.60 7.24 3.92
CA SER A 249 -5.97 5.98 4.24
C SER A 249 -4.90 5.61 3.21
N MET A 250 -4.45 4.35 3.22
CA MET A 250 -3.42 3.81 2.34
C MET A 250 -4.08 2.96 1.23
N PRO A 251 -4.13 3.44 -0.02
CA PRO A 251 -4.61 2.63 -1.12
C PRO A 251 -3.54 1.61 -1.55
N VAL A 252 -3.95 0.61 -2.31
CA VAL A 252 -3.02 -0.37 -2.93
C VAL A 252 -2.04 0.31 -3.90
N GLY A 253 -2.47 1.38 -4.55
CA GLY A 253 -1.67 2.27 -5.38
C GLY A 253 -2.49 3.48 -5.80
N LEU A 254 -1.88 4.67 -5.79
CA LEU A 254 -2.55 5.92 -6.18
C LEU A 254 -2.44 6.12 -7.70
N PHE A 255 -2.93 5.15 -8.47
CA PHE A 255 -3.01 5.16 -9.93
C PHE A 255 -4.20 4.30 -10.38
N ASN A 256 -4.59 4.41 -11.65
CA ASN A 256 -5.69 3.62 -12.18
C ASN A 256 -5.27 2.16 -12.40
N SER A 257 -5.95 1.26 -11.71
CA SER A 257 -5.80 -0.18 -11.82
C SER A 257 -7.12 -0.85 -11.46
N HIS A 258 -7.20 -2.18 -11.46
CA HIS A 258 -8.41 -2.87 -11.00
C HIS A 258 -8.70 -2.63 -9.49
N PHE A 259 -7.71 -2.25 -8.70
CA PHE A 259 -7.90 -1.79 -7.32
C PHE A 259 -8.46 -0.37 -7.25
N GLY A 260 -8.29 0.43 -8.29
CA GLY A 260 -8.87 1.77 -8.43
C GLY A 260 -8.54 2.76 -7.33
N GLY A 261 -7.41 2.59 -6.61
CA GLY A 261 -7.02 3.45 -5.48
C GLY A 261 -8.01 3.42 -4.32
N ARG A 262 -8.84 2.36 -4.18
CA ARG A 262 -9.75 2.14 -3.05
C ARG A 262 -8.98 1.68 -1.81
N TYR A 263 -9.61 1.77 -0.64
CA TYR A 263 -8.99 1.43 0.64
C TYR A 263 -9.46 0.05 1.09
N PHE A 264 -8.63 -0.96 0.87
CA PHE A 264 -8.89 -2.34 1.28
C PHE A 264 -8.29 -2.58 2.66
N ALA A 265 -9.09 -2.90 3.64
CA ALA A 265 -8.58 -3.14 4.99
C ALA A 265 -7.63 -4.35 5.08
N PHE A 266 -7.77 -5.33 4.17
CA PHE A 266 -6.82 -6.43 4.05
C PHE A 266 -5.44 -5.94 3.62
N ASP A 267 -5.40 -5.14 2.57
CA ASP A 267 -4.16 -4.67 1.94
C ASP A 267 -3.48 -3.58 2.78
N GLU A 268 -4.26 -2.64 3.32
CA GLU A 268 -3.73 -1.54 4.12
C GLU A 268 -3.09 -2.00 5.43
N PHE A 269 -3.56 -3.13 6.01
CA PHE A 269 -2.98 -3.70 7.21
C PHE A 269 -1.48 -3.97 7.07
N PHE A 270 -1.03 -4.51 5.96
CA PHE A 270 0.39 -4.80 5.75
C PHE A 270 1.23 -3.53 5.71
N CYS A 271 0.69 -2.47 5.10
CA CYS A 271 1.29 -1.14 5.15
C CYS A 271 1.27 -0.55 6.57
N ALA A 272 0.15 -0.68 7.27
CA ALA A 272 -0.04 -0.20 8.64
C ALA A 272 0.95 -0.84 9.62
N HIS A 273 1.17 -2.16 9.53
CA HIS A 273 2.14 -2.86 10.36
C HIS A 273 3.57 -2.39 10.08
N ALA A 274 3.95 -2.24 8.80
CA ALA A 274 5.24 -1.68 8.43
C ALA A 274 5.44 -0.26 8.97
N LEU A 275 4.40 0.60 8.89
CA LEU A 275 4.43 1.94 9.47
C LEU A 275 4.58 1.91 10.99
N ALA A 276 3.91 0.96 11.68
CA ALA A 276 4.02 0.79 13.13
C ALA A 276 5.44 0.43 13.55
N SER A 277 6.03 -0.61 12.95
CA SER A 277 7.38 -1.08 13.27
C SER A 277 8.49 -0.08 12.88
N CYS A 278 8.22 0.78 11.89
CA CYS A 278 9.08 1.92 11.55
C CYS A 278 8.81 3.19 12.39
N GLY A 279 7.83 3.22 13.29
CA GLY A 279 7.52 4.39 14.12
C GLY A 279 6.80 5.54 13.39
N HIS A 280 6.29 5.32 12.18
CA HIS A 280 5.58 6.35 11.40
C HIS A 280 4.13 6.54 11.86
N PHE A 281 3.96 6.84 13.15
CA PHE A 281 2.64 6.87 13.81
C PHE A 281 1.69 7.93 13.25
N ALA A 282 2.19 9.06 12.77
CA ALA A 282 1.35 10.08 12.15
C ALA A 282 0.69 9.59 10.85
N LEU A 283 1.37 8.71 10.09
CA LEU A 283 0.82 8.09 8.88
C LEU A 283 -0.16 6.98 9.24
N LEU A 284 0.23 6.09 10.15
CA LEU A 284 -0.64 5.01 10.64
C LEU A 284 -1.93 5.55 11.27
N LYS A 285 -1.82 6.67 12.01
CA LYS A 285 -2.98 7.31 12.63
C LYS A 285 -4.03 7.76 11.63
N LYS A 286 -3.66 8.18 10.42
CA LYS A 286 -4.62 8.51 9.35
C LYS A 286 -5.48 7.29 8.99
N ILE A 287 -4.87 6.10 8.89
CA ILE A 287 -5.56 4.84 8.57
C ILE A 287 -6.62 4.55 9.63
N ILE A 288 -6.22 4.49 10.90
CA ILE A 288 -7.15 4.15 11.99
C ILE A 288 -8.18 5.24 12.27
N ASP A 289 -7.85 6.52 12.10
CA ASP A 289 -8.82 7.62 12.19
C ASP A 289 -9.87 7.55 11.05
N PHE A 290 -9.47 7.14 9.85
CA PHE A 290 -10.40 6.89 8.75
C PHE A 290 -11.35 5.73 9.07
N ARG A 291 -10.84 4.63 9.65
CA ARG A 291 -11.68 3.51 10.09
C ARG A 291 -12.62 3.92 11.21
N TYR A 292 -12.17 4.72 12.17
CA TYR A 292 -13.04 5.27 13.22
C TYR A 292 -14.12 6.21 12.67
N ALA A 293 -13.75 7.11 11.74
CA ALA A 293 -14.72 8.00 11.10
C ALA A 293 -15.82 7.22 10.35
N GLY A 294 -15.49 6.05 9.79
CA GLY A 294 -16.44 5.16 9.13
C GLY A 294 -17.22 4.22 10.05
N LEU A 295 -17.02 4.28 11.38
CA LEU A 295 -17.61 3.32 12.33
C LEU A 295 -19.15 3.27 12.28
N GLN A 296 -19.82 4.41 12.15
CA GLN A 296 -21.28 4.45 12.06
C GLN A 296 -21.82 3.79 10.78
N TRP A 297 -21.12 3.97 9.66
CA TRP A 297 -21.41 3.28 8.41
C TRP A 297 -21.19 1.77 8.51
N ALA A 298 -20.13 1.36 9.23
CA ALA A 298 -19.87 -0.04 9.51
C ALA A 298 -20.96 -0.69 10.38
N LYS A 299 -21.44 0.02 11.41
CA LYS A 299 -22.58 -0.40 12.24
C LYS A 299 -23.86 -0.50 11.42
N TYR A 300 -24.14 0.47 10.57
CA TYR A 300 -25.28 0.42 9.66
C TYR A 300 -25.22 -0.81 8.73
N ARG A 301 -24.06 -1.06 8.12
CA ARG A 301 -23.84 -2.21 7.23
C ARG A 301 -24.00 -3.55 7.95
N ALA A 302 -23.53 -3.67 9.18
CA ALA A 302 -23.68 -4.89 9.97
C ALA A 302 -25.14 -5.18 10.31
N ASN A 303 -25.94 -4.17 10.60
CA ASN A 303 -27.25 -4.30 11.21
C ASN A 303 -28.42 -3.90 10.31
N GLY A 304 -28.16 -3.28 9.17
CA GLY A 304 -29.19 -2.80 8.23
C GLY A 304 -30.02 -1.61 8.73
N TYR A 305 -29.68 -1.00 9.89
CA TYR A 305 -30.40 0.13 10.46
C TYR A 305 -29.44 1.20 10.98
N TYR A 306 -29.71 2.45 10.62
CA TYR A 306 -28.84 3.59 10.92
C TYR A 306 -28.75 3.94 12.44
N HIS A 307 -29.78 3.62 13.21
CA HIS A 307 -29.86 3.91 14.64
C HIS A 307 -29.85 2.64 15.50
N ASN A 308 -29.10 1.65 15.08
CA ASN A 308 -29.02 0.41 15.82
C ASN A 308 -28.23 0.61 17.12
N VAL A 309 -28.78 0.11 18.22
CA VAL A 309 -28.11 0.09 19.54
C VAL A 309 -27.07 -1.03 19.66
N ARG A 310 -27.02 -1.95 18.69
CA ARG A 310 -26.02 -3.00 18.63
C ARG A 310 -24.65 -2.42 18.29
N LYS A 311 -23.63 -3.07 18.79
CA LYS A 311 -22.22 -2.61 18.65
C LYS A 311 -21.52 -3.20 17.44
N ASP A 312 -22.09 -4.24 16.82
CA ASP A 312 -21.53 -4.92 15.66
C ASP A 312 -21.16 -3.92 14.55
N ALA A 313 -19.97 -4.00 14.02
CA ALA A 313 -19.51 -3.15 12.92
C ALA A 313 -18.89 -3.99 11.81
N ARG A 314 -19.39 -3.81 10.58
CA ARG A 314 -18.84 -4.46 9.39
C ARG A 314 -18.40 -3.38 8.40
N TRP A 315 -17.10 -3.13 8.32
CA TRP A 315 -16.57 -2.21 7.33
C TRP A 315 -16.72 -2.77 5.91
N ALA A 316 -16.70 -1.89 4.92
CA ALA A 316 -16.68 -2.28 3.51
C ALA A 316 -15.41 -3.09 3.20
N TRP A 317 -15.51 -4.04 2.25
CA TRP A 317 -14.33 -4.74 1.74
C TRP A 317 -13.39 -3.76 1.03
N GLU A 318 -13.94 -2.93 0.16
CA GLU A 318 -13.25 -1.88 -0.57
C GLU A 318 -13.88 -0.52 -0.22
N THR A 319 -13.30 0.18 0.74
CA THR A 319 -13.88 1.41 1.27
C THR A 319 -13.57 2.61 0.36
N LEU A 320 -14.56 3.45 0.11
CA LEU A 320 -14.42 4.75 -0.54
C LEU A 320 -14.24 5.88 0.51
N GLU A 321 -13.93 7.10 0.05
CA GLU A 321 -13.76 8.28 0.90
C GLU A 321 -15.01 8.62 1.74
N ASN A 322 -16.19 8.26 1.26
CA ASN A 322 -17.48 8.42 1.94
C ASN A 322 -17.92 7.18 2.74
N PHE A 323 -17.00 6.21 2.95
CA PHE A 323 -17.21 4.96 3.68
C PHE A 323 -18.15 3.94 3.03
N GLU A 324 -18.59 4.19 1.80
CA GLU A 324 -19.38 3.24 1.03
C GLU A 324 -18.54 2.09 0.48
N GLU A 325 -19.23 1.01 0.07
CA GLU A 325 -18.62 -0.13 -0.60
C GLU A 325 -18.32 0.20 -2.06
N GLY A 326 -17.05 0.15 -2.42
CA GLY A 326 -16.57 0.40 -3.78
C GLY A 326 -16.35 -0.87 -4.61
N SER A 327 -16.48 -2.06 -4.01
CA SER A 327 -16.30 -3.30 -4.73
C SER A 327 -17.46 -3.59 -5.69
N LEU A 328 -17.15 -4.38 -6.69
CA LEU A 328 -18.19 -5.01 -7.50
C LEU A 328 -19.14 -5.81 -6.60
N CYS A 329 -20.42 -5.83 -6.97
CA CYS A 329 -21.41 -6.68 -6.31
C CYS A 329 -21.01 -8.17 -6.45
N GLY A 330 -21.48 -9.01 -5.53
CA GLY A 330 -21.24 -10.43 -5.54
C GLY A 330 -20.38 -10.91 -4.40
N HIS A 331 -19.62 -11.99 -4.60
CA HIS A 331 -18.90 -12.68 -3.54
C HIS A 331 -17.77 -11.86 -2.88
N TRP A 332 -17.27 -10.81 -3.52
CA TRP A 332 -16.28 -9.91 -2.94
C TRP A 332 -16.77 -9.27 -1.63
N GLN A 333 -18.08 -9.01 -1.55
CA GLN A 333 -18.68 -8.45 -0.34
C GLN A 333 -18.89 -9.49 0.77
N ASP A 334 -18.66 -10.78 0.49
CA ASP A 334 -18.75 -11.85 1.47
C ASP A 334 -17.44 -12.10 2.23
N HIS A 335 -16.37 -11.36 1.92
CA HIS A 335 -15.17 -11.33 2.75
C HIS A 335 -15.49 -10.69 4.10
N ILE A 336 -15.04 -11.33 5.17
CA ILE A 336 -15.25 -10.85 6.55
C ILE A 336 -13.97 -10.89 7.39
N PHE A 337 -12.92 -11.52 6.92
CA PHE A 337 -11.67 -11.63 7.67
C PHE A 337 -10.94 -10.28 7.84
N HIS A 338 -11.22 -9.29 7.02
CA HIS A 338 -10.64 -7.95 7.12
C HIS A 338 -11.08 -7.16 8.37
N MET A 339 -12.13 -7.61 9.09
CA MET A 339 -12.47 -7.00 10.39
C MET A 339 -11.33 -7.15 11.41
N ALA A 340 -10.63 -8.29 11.38
CA ALA A 340 -9.46 -8.48 12.24
C ALA A 340 -8.28 -7.59 11.84
N HIS A 341 -8.12 -7.26 10.55
CA HIS A 341 -7.08 -6.35 10.11
C HIS A 341 -7.29 -4.95 10.68
N ILE A 342 -8.53 -4.45 10.67
CA ILE A 342 -8.89 -3.17 11.29
C ILE A 342 -8.65 -3.18 12.81
N ALA A 343 -8.97 -4.27 13.49
CA ALA A 343 -8.67 -4.44 14.90
C ALA A 343 -7.15 -4.44 15.16
N LEU A 344 -6.38 -5.19 14.35
CA LEU A 344 -4.92 -5.28 14.46
C LEU A 344 -4.22 -3.94 14.18
N GLU A 345 -4.64 -3.19 13.15
CA GLU A 345 -4.10 -1.85 12.85
C GLU A 345 -4.26 -0.91 14.04
N THR A 346 -5.46 -0.90 14.63
CA THR A 346 -5.78 -0.08 15.80
C THR A 346 -4.95 -0.51 17.01
N TRP A 347 -4.86 -1.81 17.26
CA TRP A 347 -4.10 -2.36 18.36
C TRP A 347 -2.59 -2.14 18.20
N TYR A 348 -2.03 -2.38 17.01
CA TYR A 348 -0.61 -2.14 16.72
C TYR A 348 -0.25 -0.65 16.87
N TYR A 349 -1.12 0.27 16.41
CA TYR A 349 -0.91 1.67 16.70
C TYR A 349 -0.75 1.92 18.20
N CYS A 350 -1.68 1.41 19.01
CA CYS A 350 -1.65 1.61 20.46
C CYS A 350 -0.43 0.95 21.13
N CYS A 351 -0.05 -0.26 20.70
CA CYS A 351 1.10 -0.97 21.25
C CYS A 351 2.43 -0.29 20.89
N TYR A 352 2.67 -0.03 19.59
CA TYR A 352 3.94 0.52 19.12
C TYR A 352 4.12 2.00 19.47
N SER A 353 3.04 2.80 19.54
CA SER A 353 3.10 4.21 19.94
C SER A 353 3.04 4.42 21.45
N GLY A 354 2.42 3.50 22.19
CA GLY A 354 2.08 3.67 23.60
C GLY A 354 0.88 4.60 23.84
N ASP A 355 0.11 4.96 22.81
CA ASP A 355 -1.02 5.91 22.91
C ASP A 355 -2.27 5.25 23.53
N ARG A 356 -2.28 5.14 24.85
CA ARG A 356 -3.42 4.62 25.62
C ARG A 356 -4.63 5.56 25.61
N GLU A 357 -4.43 6.85 25.36
CA GLU A 357 -5.55 7.80 25.25
C GLU A 357 -6.37 7.52 23.99
N TYR A 358 -5.69 7.26 22.87
CA TYR A 358 -6.37 6.83 21.64
C TYR A 358 -7.15 5.53 21.85
N LEU A 359 -6.53 4.55 22.52
CA LEU A 359 -7.20 3.28 22.83
C LEU A 359 -8.53 3.52 23.57
N ARG A 360 -8.51 4.36 24.61
CA ARG A 360 -9.70 4.64 25.43
C ARG A 360 -10.76 5.48 24.74
N SER A 361 -10.35 6.44 23.92
CA SER A 361 -11.25 7.41 23.31
C SER A 361 -11.87 6.94 21.99
N LYS A 362 -11.18 6.05 21.26
CA LYS A 362 -11.56 5.59 19.92
C LYS A 362 -11.32 4.09 19.70
N GLY A 363 -10.16 3.60 20.16
CA GLY A 363 -9.70 2.25 19.86
C GLY A 363 -10.65 1.18 20.37
N ILE A 364 -11.15 1.31 21.61
CA ILE A 364 -12.13 0.38 22.20
C ILE A 364 -13.38 0.26 21.33
N ASP A 365 -13.90 1.35 20.79
CA ASP A 365 -15.10 1.32 19.95
C ASP A 365 -14.90 0.54 18.65
N ILE A 366 -13.69 0.65 18.05
CA ILE A 366 -13.32 -0.11 16.84
C ILE A 366 -13.18 -1.60 17.20
N LEU A 367 -12.43 -1.92 18.26
CA LEU A 367 -12.19 -3.29 18.68
C LEU A 367 -13.48 -4.00 19.07
N GLU A 368 -14.35 -3.32 19.84
CA GLU A 368 -15.67 -3.83 20.19
C GLU A 368 -16.52 -4.07 18.94
N GLY A 369 -16.54 -3.11 17.99
CA GLY A 369 -17.28 -3.26 16.74
C GLY A 369 -16.87 -4.49 15.93
N CYS A 370 -15.57 -4.75 15.80
CA CYS A 370 -15.05 -5.92 15.13
C CYS A 370 -15.39 -7.22 15.87
N ALA A 371 -15.19 -7.25 17.19
CA ALA A 371 -15.47 -8.42 18.01
C ALA A 371 -16.95 -8.77 18.03
N GLU A 372 -17.83 -7.79 18.23
CA GLU A 372 -19.29 -7.99 18.26
C GLU A 372 -19.82 -8.44 16.88
N PHE A 373 -19.22 -7.96 15.79
CA PHE A 373 -19.56 -8.47 14.45
C PHE A 373 -19.30 -9.98 14.36
N TYR A 374 -18.13 -10.45 14.78
CA TYR A 374 -17.85 -11.88 14.77
C TYR A 374 -18.78 -12.66 15.71
N MET A 375 -18.97 -12.20 16.94
CA MET A 375 -19.84 -12.86 17.91
C MET A 375 -21.28 -13.02 17.45
N ASN A 376 -21.82 -11.99 16.82
CA ASN A 376 -23.27 -11.92 16.55
C ASN A 376 -23.64 -12.26 15.10
N GLN A 377 -22.69 -12.12 14.14
CA GLN A 377 -22.99 -12.27 12.72
C GLN A 377 -22.25 -13.45 12.07
N ALA A 378 -21.05 -13.80 12.56
CA ALA A 378 -20.19 -14.76 11.89
C ALA A 378 -20.03 -16.09 12.64
N VAL A 379 -19.98 -16.07 13.97
CA VAL A 379 -19.87 -17.29 14.77
C VAL A 379 -21.24 -17.95 14.89
N ILE A 380 -21.31 -19.24 14.53
CA ILE A 380 -22.51 -20.07 14.71
C ILE A 380 -22.19 -21.25 15.62
N SER A 381 -23.18 -21.62 16.46
CA SER A 381 -23.10 -22.81 17.32
C SER A 381 -23.79 -23.98 16.63
N LEU A 382 -23.09 -25.09 16.51
CA LEU A 382 -23.61 -26.33 15.94
C LEU A 382 -24.37 -27.14 17.02
N PRO A 383 -25.24 -28.09 16.63
CA PRO A 383 -25.98 -28.94 17.57
C PRO A 383 -25.08 -29.80 18.47
N ASP A 384 -23.84 -30.09 18.08
CA ASP A 384 -22.85 -30.82 18.85
C ASP A 384 -22.05 -29.95 19.83
N GLY A 385 -22.39 -28.66 19.92
CA GLY A 385 -21.75 -27.70 20.81
C GLY A 385 -20.51 -26.99 20.25
N ARG A 386 -20.01 -27.38 19.08
CA ARG A 386 -18.90 -26.67 18.41
C ARG A 386 -19.33 -25.29 17.95
N LYS A 387 -18.40 -24.35 17.96
CA LYS A 387 -18.55 -23.04 17.33
C LYS A 387 -17.70 -22.99 16.06
N ILE A 388 -18.27 -22.52 14.97
CA ILE A 388 -17.60 -22.37 13.68
C ILE A 388 -17.93 -21.01 13.07
N ILE A 389 -17.16 -20.61 12.04
CA ILE A 389 -17.48 -19.43 11.22
C ILE A 389 -18.50 -19.82 10.15
N THR A 390 -19.52 -18.98 10.00
CA THR A 390 -20.55 -19.09 8.96
C THR A 390 -19.97 -19.04 7.55
N LYS A 391 -20.80 -19.32 6.56
CA LYS A 391 -20.40 -19.22 5.15
C LYS A 391 -19.94 -17.82 4.79
N CYS A 392 -18.74 -17.74 4.21
CA CYS A 392 -18.10 -16.49 3.79
C CYS A 392 -17.24 -16.74 2.54
N CYS A 393 -16.66 -15.70 1.99
CA CYS A 393 -15.54 -15.80 1.09
C CYS A 393 -14.26 -15.74 1.92
N ASP A 394 -13.46 -16.81 1.86
CA ASP A 394 -12.11 -16.82 2.46
C ASP A 394 -11.13 -16.15 1.48
N LEU A 395 -9.84 -16.45 1.55
CA LEU A 395 -8.96 -16.00 0.47
C LEU A 395 -9.58 -16.38 -0.89
N GLU A 396 -9.51 -15.49 -1.85
CA GLU A 396 -10.13 -15.57 -3.19
C GLU A 396 -9.99 -16.93 -3.86
N ARG A 397 -8.89 -17.60 -3.55
CA ARG A 397 -8.54 -18.94 -4.03
C ARG A 397 -9.64 -19.98 -3.86
N PHE A 398 -10.40 -19.91 -2.78
CA PHE A 398 -11.42 -20.91 -2.47
C PHE A 398 -12.82 -20.50 -2.92
N GLY A 399 -12.99 -19.24 -3.31
CA GLY A 399 -14.28 -18.69 -3.73
C GLY A 399 -15.29 -18.54 -2.58
N PRO A 400 -16.54 -18.21 -2.93
CA PRO A 400 -17.59 -17.92 -1.95
C PRO A 400 -18.14 -19.19 -1.27
N GLY A 401 -18.90 -18.97 -0.19
CA GLY A 401 -19.69 -19.99 0.48
C GLY A 401 -18.89 -21.01 1.27
N ARG A 402 -17.69 -20.64 1.73
CA ARG A 402 -16.83 -21.51 2.54
C ARG A 402 -17.20 -21.37 4.02
N GLU A 403 -17.64 -22.45 4.60
CA GLU A 403 -17.97 -22.55 6.01
C GLU A 403 -16.74 -23.02 6.80
N ASN A 404 -16.53 -22.45 7.98
CA ASN A 404 -15.38 -22.78 8.85
C ASN A 404 -14.02 -22.74 8.14
N ALA A 405 -13.78 -21.71 7.33
CA ALA A 405 -12.51 -21.53 6.64
C ALA A 405 -11.42 -21.10 7.64
N TYR A 406 -10.24 -21.68 7.52
CA TYR A 406 -9.14 -21.54 8.49
C TYR A 406 -8.71 -20.09 8.70
N LEU A 407 -8.41 -19.35 7.61
CA LEU A 407 -7.94 -17.97 7.70
C LEU A 407 -8.99 -17.07 8.36
N THR A 408 -10.26 -17.17 7.93
CA THR A 408 -11.35 -16.38 8.51
C THR A 408 -11.63 -16.76 9.96
N THR A 409 -11.45 -18.03 10.33
CA THR A 409 -11.54 -18.46 11.74
C THR A 409 -10.41 -17.87 12.58
N CYS A 410 -9.17 -17.88 12.09
CA CYS A 410 -8.03 -17.22 12.76
C CYS A 410 -8.26 -15.71 12.89
N SER A 411 -8.85 -15.07 11.90
CA SER A 411 -9.18 -13.63 11.96
C SER A 411 -10.18 -13.34 13.07
N ALA A 412 -11.25 -14.12 13.17
CA ALA A 412 -12.23 -13.97 14.25
C ALA A 412 -11.59 -14.15 15.63
N MET A 413 -10.77 -15.19 15.77
CA MET A 413 -10.04 -15.46 17.04
C MET A 413 -9.14 -14.28 17.41
N ALA A 414 -8.39 -13.72 16.46
CA ALA A 414 -7.50 -12.57 16.72
C ALA A 414 -8.29 -11.31 17.15
N ALA A 415 -9.36 -10.96 16.44
CA ALA A 415 -10.18 -9.80 16.79
C ALA A 415 -10.80 -9.95 18.19
N LEU A 416 -11.31 -11.15 18.52
CA LEU A 416 -11.90 -11.44 19.82
C LEU A 416 -10.85 -11.42 20.95
N GLN A 417 -9.68 -12.01 20.73
CA GLN A 417 -8.60 -12.04 21.70
C GLN A 417 -8.08 -10.65 22.01
N ILE A 418 -7.77 -9.84 20.96
CA ILE A 418 -7.27 -8.47 21.12
C ILE A 418 -8.29 -7.59 21.85
N ALA A 419 -9.56 -7.69 21.48
CA ALA A 419 -10.62 -6.94 22.16
C ALA A 419 -10.71 -7.35 23.64
N ALA A 420 -10.67 -8.65 23.95
CA ALA A 420 -10.69 -9.14 25.32
C ALA A 420 -9.49 -8.66 26.16
N GLU A 421 -8.28 -8.73 25.60
CA GLU A 421 -7.06 -8.26 26.27
C GLU A 421 -7.13 -6.76 26.57
N CYS A 422 -7.57 -5.95 25.60
CA CYS A 422 -7.77 -4.50 25.80
C CYS A 422 -8.87 -4.21 26.84
N PHE A 423 -9.98 -4.93 26.80
CA PHE A 423 -11.07 -4.76 27.75
C PHE A 423 -10.65 -5.08 29.19
N ILE A 424 -9.89 -6.14 29.37
CA ILE A 424 -9.32 -6.53 30.67
C ILE A 424 -8.32 -5.46 31.15
N ALA A 425 -7.40 -5.04 30.27
CA ALA A 425 -6.35 -4.05 30.61
C ALA A 425 -6.92 -2.67 30.97
N GLU A 426 -8.04 -2.27 30.37
CA GLU A 426 -8.72 -0.99 30.65
C GLU A 426 -9.91 -1.12 31.63
N ASN A 427 -10.13 -2.30 32.20
CA ASN A 427 -11.24 -2.61 33.09
C ASN A 427 -12.62 -2.24 32.47
N TYR A 428 -12.77 -2.55 31.19
CA TYR A 428 -13.97 -2.28 30.39
C TYR A 428 -14.67 -3.60 30.04
N CYS A 429 -15.96 -3.75 30.32
CA CYS A 429 -16.78 -4.92 29.94
C CYS A 429 -16.08 -6.30 30.13
N THR A 430 -15.48 -6.53 31.31
CA THR A 430 -14.66 -7.73 31.58
C THR A 430 -15.44 -9.05 31.47
N GLU A 431 -16.75 -9.05 31.74
CA GLU A 431 -17.61 -10.23 31.53
C GLU A 431 -17.68 -10.59 30.04
N ARG A 432 -17.83 -9.57 29.18
CA ARG A 432 -17.86 -9.77 27.72
C ARG A 432 -16.50 -10.25 27.19
N ALA A 433 -15.40 -9.77 27.76
CA ALA A 433 -14.06 -10.24 27.45
C ALA A 433 -13.91 -11.76 27.75
N ALA A 434 -14.49 -12.24 28.85
CA ALA A 434 -14.47 -13.68 29.16
C ALA A 434 -15.23 -14.51 28.11
N GLU A 435 -16.39 -14.04 27.64
CA GLU A 435 -17.16 -14.69 26.57
C GLU A 435 -16.37 -14.73 25.25
N TYR A 436 -15.62 -13.65 24.92
CA TYR A 436 -14.73 -13.64 23.75
C TYR A 436 -13.65 -14.72 23.85
N LEU A 437 -12.96 -14.80 24.99
CA LEU A 437 -11.89 -15.81 25.19
C LEU A 437 -12.43 -17.25 25.16
N GLU A 438 -13.62 -17.49 25.70
CA GLU A 438 -14.29 -18.78 25.59
C GLU A 438 -14.61 -19.14 24.13
N THR A 439 -15.05 -18.14 23.35
CA THR A 439 -15.32 -18.32 21.92
C THR A 439 -14.05 -18.57 21.13
N VAL A 440 -12.96 -17.86 21.43
CA VAL A 440 -11.62 -18.12 20.84
C VAL A 440 -11.20 -19.56 21.04
N LYS A 441 -11.34 -20.10 22.26
CA LYS A 441 -11.02 -21.50 22.56
C LYS A 441 -11.86 -22.47 21.71
N ALA A 442 -13.17 -22.25 21.66
CA ALA A 442 -14.09 -23.11 20.91
C ALA A 442 -13.83 -23.08 19.39
N LEU A 443 -13.50 -21.91 18.83
CA LEU A 443 -13.13 -21.74 17.42
C LEU A 443 -11.81 -22.45 17.11
N ARG A 444 -10.81 -22.35 18.00
CA ARG A 444 -9.52 -23.05 17.84
C ARG A 444 -9.70 -24.56 17.77
N GLU A 445 -10.52 -25.14 18.67
CA GLU A 445 -10.83 -26.56 18.70
C GLU A 445 -11.61 -27.03 17.46
N SER A 446 -12.37 -26.13 16.82
CA SER A 446 -13.21 -26.42 15.66
C SER A 446 -12.55 -26.16 14.30
N GLN A 447 -11.27 -25.77 14.27
CA GLN A 447 -10.53 -25.58 13.01
C GLN A 447 -10.61 -26.81 12.10
N PRO A 448 -10.67 -26.61 10.76
CA PRO A 448 -10.63 -27.74 9.82
C PRO A 448 -9.32 -28.49 9.95
N GLN A 449 -9.37 -29.76 10.34
CA GLN A 449 -8.16 -30.52 10.68
C GLN A 449 -8.37 -32.01 10.60
N ASP A 450 -7.27 -32.75 10.46
CA ASP A 450 -7.15 -34.19 10.79
C ASP A 450 -6.18 -34.41 11.97
N GLU A 451 -5.68 -35.61 12.13
CA GLU A 451 -4.70 -35.93 13.18
C GLU A 451 -3.38 -35.19 13.02
N ASN A 452 -2.99 -34.87 11.78
CA ASN A 452 -1.65 -34.36 11.43
C ASN A 452 -1.62 -32.91 11.04
N PHE A 453 -2.67 -32.41 10.39
CA PHE A 453 -2.64 -31.09 9.71
C PHE A 453 -3.91 -30.29 9.93
N TYR A 454 -3.80 -28.97 9.84
CA TYR A 454 -4.90 -28.07 9.60
C TYR A 454 -5.12 -27.91 8.09
N PHE A 455 -6.36 -27.66 7.68
CA PHE A 455 -6.75 -27.45 6.28
C PHE A 455 -7.27 -26.03 6.08
N ALA A 456 -7.11 -25.50 4.88
CA ALA A 456 -7.65 -24.19 4.56
C ALA A 456 -9.18 -24.14 4.61
N VAL A 457 -9.85 -25.22 4.20
CA VAL A 457 -11.32 -25.39 4.25
C VAL A 457 -11.69 -26.82 4.61
N PRO A 458 -12.88 -27.05 5.24
CA PRO A 458 -13.35 -28.41 5.56
C PRO A 458 -13.48 -29.31 4.34
N ALA A 459 -13.33 -30.60 4.54
CA ALA A 459 -13.44 -31.65 3.51
C ALA A 459 -12.50 -31.48 2.30
N ASN A 460 -11.46 -30.68 2.45
CA ASN A 460 -10.45 -30.45 1.44
C ASN A 460 -9.08 -30.47 2.12
N ASP A 461 -8.24 -31.41 1.77
CA ASP A 461 -6.88 -31.60 2.30
C ASP A 461 -5.90 -30.54 1.78
N GLN A 462 -6.38 -29.57 1.01
CA GLN A 462 -5.53 -28.50 0.48
C GLN A 462 -5.04 -27.59 1.60
N ARG A 463 -3.75 -27.44 1.65
CA ARG A 463 -3.07 -26.36 2.34
C ARG A 463 -2.84 -25.23 1.35
N SER A 464 -2.83 -24.00 1.84
CA SER A 464 -2.54 -22.82 1.04
C SER A 464 -1.85 -21.80 1.92
N VAL A 465 -1.48 -20.65 1.38
CA VAL A 465 -0.96 -19.52 2.15
C VAL A 465 -1.87 -19.14 3.34
N ALA A 466 -3.16 -19.47 3.27
CA ALA A 466 -4.13 -19.24 4.36
C ALA A 466 -3.69 -19.89 5.69
N VAL A 467 -2.98 -21.03 5.67
CA VAL A 467 -2.56 -21.71 6.90
C VAL A 467 -1.47 -20.95 7.66
N LEU A 468 -0.81 -19.98 7.04
CA LEU A 468 0.13 -19.08 7.69
C LEU A 468 -0.58 -18.11 8.64
N GLY A 469 -1.89 -17.85 8.41
CA GLY A 469 -2.69 -16.87 9.13
C GLY A 469 -2.73 -17.07 10.64
N GLY A 470 -2.58 -18.29 11.12
CA GLY A 470 -2.54 -18.59 12.55
C GLY A 470 -1.32 -18.00 13.29
N ILE A 471 -0.24 -17.65 12.55
CA ILE A 471 0.96 -17.00 13.07
C ILE A 471 1.01 -15.53 12.63
N TYR A 472 0.83 -15.27 11.35
CA TYR A 472 0.76 -13.94 10.75
C TYR A 472 -0.26 -13.94 9.60
N PRO A 473 -1.13 -12.92 9.49
CA PRO A 473 -1.16 -11.65 10.22
C PRO A 473 -1.85 -11.70 11.59
N TYR A 474 -2.50 -12.78 11.98
CA TYR A 474 -3.39 -12.82 13.15
C TYR A 474 -2.67 -13.07 14.48
N ASP A 475 -1.50 -12.45 14.63
CA ASP A 475 -0.74 -12.27 15.86
C ASP A 475 -0.58 -13.55 16.70
N ASN A 476 -0.16 -14.63 16.04
CA ASN A 476 0.11 -15.91 16.69
C ASN A 476 -1.09 -16.52 17.43
N VAL A 477 -2.30 -16.27 16.94
CA VAL A 477 -3.54 -16.72 17.57
C VAL A 477 -3.62 -18.25 17.75
N MET A 478 -2.88 -19.03 16.96
CA MET A 478 -2.79 -20.49 17.10
C MET A 478 -1.74 -20.96 18.11
N GLY A 479 -0.75 -20.14 18.45
CA GLY A 479 0.34 -20.46 19.38
C GLY A 479 1.56 -21.06 18.67
N PHE A 480 2.77 -20.62 19.05
CA PHE A 480 4.03 -21.15 18.52
C PHE A 480 4.29 -22.59 18.97
N GLU A 481 3.71 -22.99 20.09
CA GLU A 481 3.78 -24.33 20.69
C GLU A 481 2.83 -25.34 20.04
N ASP A 482 1.93 -24.93 19.16
CA ASP A 482 1.05 -25.84 18.43
C ASP A 482 1.84 -26.61 17.36
N GLU A 483 2.25 -27.84 17.69
CA GLU A 483 3.03 -28.70 16.80
C GLU A 483 2.27 -29.09 15.52
N LYS A 484 0.95 -29.15 15.54
CA LYS A 484 0.15 -29.38 14.34
C LYS A 484 0.19 -28.14 13.42
N GLN A 485 0.06 -26.94 13.98
CA GLN A 485 0.20 -25.69 13.24
C GLN A 485 1.58 -25.59 12.59
N ARG A 486 2.62 -25.85 13.37
CA ARG A 486 3.99 -25.84 12.87
C ARG A 486 4.18 -26.83 11.72
N ARG A 487 3.73 -28.06 11.87
CA ARG A 487 3.81 -29.10 10.84
C ARG A 487 3.04 -28.70 9.58
N THR A 488 1.85 -28.14 9.73
CA THR A 488 1.04 -27.67 8.61
C THR A 488 1.74 -26.58 7.80
N ILE A 489 2.36 -25.61 8.49
CA ILE A 489 3.09 -24.51 7.87
C ILE A 489 4.30 -25.03 7.09
N PHE A 490 5.14 -25.87 7.70
CA PHE A 490 6.34 -26.39 7.05
C PHE A 490 6.01 -27.32 5.88
N ASP A 491 4.97 -28.16 6.00
CA ASP A 491 4.52 -28.97 4.88
C ASP A 491 3.98 -28.10 3.72
N PHE A 492 3.29 -27.01 4.02
CA PHE A 492 2.87 -26.05 2.99
C PHE A 492 4.09 -25.42 2.30
N MET A 493 5.08 -24.92 3.05
CA MET A 493 6.27 -24.26 2.50
C MET A 493 7.14 -25.21 1.65
N GLU A 494 7.25 -26.48 2.06
CA GLU A 494 7.99 -27.51 1.30
C GLU A 494 7.26 -27.93 0.01
N ASN A 495 5.93 -27.81 -0.02
CA ASN A 495 5.07 -28.25 -1.11
C ASN A 495 4.28 -27.10 -1.77
N ASP A 496 4.74 -25.87 -1.67
CA ASP A 496 4.01 -24.70 -2.17
C ASP A 496 3.69 -24.77 -3.67
N ALA A 497 4.53 -25.44 -4.46
CA ALA A 497 4.28 -25.71 -5.87
C ALA A 497 3.00 -26.55 -6.11
N GLN A 498 2.67 -27.44 -5.17
CA GLN A 498 1.44 -28.26 -5.22
C GLN A 498 0.22 -27.49 -4.73
N PHE A 499 0.39 -26.72 -3.63
CA PHE A 499 -0.71 -26.02 -2.97
C PHE A 499 -0.90 -24.57 -3.47
N GLY A 500 0.00 -24.08 -4.26
CA GLY A 500 0.21 -22.80 -4.86
C GLY A 500 -0.92 -21.77 -4.88
N SER A 501 -0.67 -20.69 -5.59
CA SER A 501 -1.58 -19.54 -5.76
C SER A 501 -2.85 -19.90 -6.57
N MET A 502 -3.92 -19.13 -6.38
CA MET A 502 -5.09 -19.14 -7.25
C MET A 502 -4.73 -18.94 -8.74
N TYR A 503 -3.66 -18.21 -9.01
CA TYR A 503 -3.17 -17.93 -10.35
C TYR A 503 -1.75 -18.49 -10.57
N PRO A 504 -1.55 -19.81 -10.59
CA PRO A 504 -0.22 -20.41 -10.66
C PRO A 504 0.57 -20.00 -11.91
N HIS A 505 -0.12 -19.72 -13.02
CA HIS A 505 0.50 -19.25 -14.26
C HIS A 505 0.91 -17.78 -14.23
N LEU A 506 0.44 -16.99 -13.26
CA LEU A 506 0.78 -15.59 -13.05
C LEU A 506 1.71 -15.37 -11.85
N GLY A 507 1.86 -16.38 -10.99
CA GLY A 507 2.73 -16.34 -9.82
C GLY A 507 4.23 -16.42 -10.15
N GLY A 508 5.06 -16.48 -9.11
CA GLY A 508 6.50 -16.70 -9.19
C GLY A 508 6.87 -18.18 -9.10
N LYS A 509 8.08 -18.47 -8.61
CA LYS A 509 8.48 -19.82 -8.23
C LYS A 509 7.47 -20.43 -7.26
N GLY A 510 7.24 -21.72 -7.36
CA GLY A 510 6.32 -22.42 -6.48
C GLY A 510 4.85 -22.06 -6.66
N ASN A 511 4.49 -21.40 -7.78
CA ASN A 511 3.11 -21.00 -8.09
C ASN A 511 2.46 -20.05 -7.06
N LEU A 512 3.22 -19.40 -6.17
CA LEU A 512 2.72 -18.34 -5.32
C LEU A 512 2.79 -16.98 -6.01
N CYS A 513 1.81 -16.11 -5.77
CA CYS A 513 1.98 -14.69 -5.99
C CYS A 513 3.13 -14.22 -5.09
N ARG A 514 4.24 -13.78 -5.67
CA ARG A 514 5.51 -13.64 -4.92
C ARG A 514 5.50 -12.59 -3.81
N TRP A 515 4.52 -11.73 -3.76
CA TRP A 515 4.37 -10.84 -2.60
C TRP A 515 4.07 -11.61 -1.30
N TYR A 516 3.49 -12.83 -1.38
CA TYR A 516 3.31 -13.72 -0.23
C TYR A 516 4.64 -14.22 0.39
N ALA A 517 5.76 -14.10 -0.33
CA ALA A 517 7.08 -14.46 0.22
C ALA A 517 7.43 -13.64 1.49
N GLY A 518 6.96 -12.39 1.58
CA GLY A 518 7.09 -11.60 2.81
C GLY A 518 6.30 -12.22 3.97
N TRP A 519 5.14 -12.79 3.72
CA TRP A 519 4.34 -13.49 4.71
C TRP A 519 5.05 -14.75 5.23
N GLU A 520 5.57 -15.58 4.32
CA GLU A 520 6.37 -16.77 4.67
C GLU A 520 7.61 -16.38 5.50
N SER A 521 8.33 -15.33 5.08
CA SER A 521 9.51 -14.85 5.78
C SER A 521 9.19 -14.38 7.21
N ILE A 522 8.09 -13.66 7.43
CA ILE A 522 7.65 -13.25 8.77
C ILE A 522 7.40 -14.48 9.65
N VAL A 523 6.69 -15.48 9.13
CA VAL A 523 6.38 -16.71 9.87
C VAL A 523 7.66 -17.47 10.23
N LEU A 524 8.59 -17.62 9.28
CA LEU A 524 9.90 -18.25 9.53
C LEU A 524 10.70 -17.49 10.59
N SER A 525 10.71 -16.16 10.51
CA SER A 525 11.40 -15.29 11.47
C SER A 525 10.86 -15.47 12.89
N ARG A 526 9.53 -15.54 13.03
CA ARG A 526 8.84 -15.77 14.31
C ARG A 526 9.09 -17.15 14.89
N TYR A 527 9.33 -18.17 14.06
CA TYR A 527 9.82 -19.49 14.50
C TYR A 527 11.34 -19.53 14.77
N GLY A 528 12.05 -18.39 14.71
CA GLY A 528 13.50 -18.31 14.96
C GLY A 528 14.38 -18.75 13.79
N LEU A 529 13.81 -18.98 12.60
CA LEU A 529 14.50 -19.47 11.40
C LEU A 529 14.92 -18.31 10.49
N ARG A 530 15.64 -17.31 11.05
CA ARG A 530 15.95 -16.05 10.38
C ARG A 530 16.78 -16.21 9.10
N ASP A 531 17.68 -17.19 9.03
CA ASP A 531 18.47 -17.46 7.82
C ASP A 531 17.56 -17.89 6.65
N LYS A 532 16.61 -18.80 6.91
CA LYS A 532 15.62 -19.22 5.91
C LYS A 532 14.68 -18.07 5.53
N ALA A 533 14.28 -17.26 6.51
CA ALA A 533 13.45 -16.07 6.28
C ALA A 533 14.16 -15.08 5.34
N TYR A 534 15.45 -14.87 5.55
CA TYR A 534 16.28 -14.04 4.69
C TYR A 534 16.42 -14.62 3.27
N GLU A 535 16.65 -15.93 3.12
CA GLU A 535 16.70 -16.59 1.81
C GLU A 535 15.44 -16.35 0.98
N VAL A 536 14.26 -16.48 1.60
CA VAL A 536 12.97 -16.19 0.95
C VAL A 536 12.88 -14.74 0.50
N LEU A 537 13.35 -13.77 1.32
CA LEU A 537 13.31 -12.35 0.97
C LEU A 537 14.32 -12.00 -0.11
N ARG A 538 15.50 -12.60 -0.10
CA ARG A 538 16.52 -12.41 -1.15
C ARG A 538 15.99 -12.89 -2.50
N ASP A 539 15.40 -14.08 -2.56
CA ASP A 539 14.79 -14.60 -3.78
C ASP A 539 13.65 -13.68 -4.26
N LYS A 540 12.89 -13.10 -3.33
CA LYS A 540 11.86 -12.11 -3.66
C LYS A 540 12.45 -10.82 -4.23
N ALA A 541 13.52 -10.31 -3.67
CA ALA A 541 14.19 -9.10 -4.16
C ALA A 541 14.73 -9.26 -5.60
N GLU A 542 15.09 -10.48 -6.01
CA GLU A 542 15.43 -10.79 -7.40
C GLU A 542 14.22 -10.67 -8.35
N GLU A 543 13.01 -10.99 -7.88
CA GLU A 543 11.75 -10.89 -8.63
C GLU A 543 11.05 -9.53 -8.45
N THR A 544 11.81 -8.45 -8.55
CA THR A 544 11.32 -7.06 -8.54
C THR A 544 11.61 -6.38 -9.86
N GLY A 545 10.99 -5.23 -10.11
CA GLY A 545 11.26 -4.45 -11.30
C GLY A 545 12.63 -3.75 -11.28
N MET A 546 12.93 -2.99 -12.32
CA MET A 546 14.24 -2.32 -12.52
C MET A 546 14.61 -1.41 -11.34
N PHE A 547 13.65 -0.77 -10.72
CA PHE A 547 13.85 0.13 -9.58
C PHE A 547 13.67 -0.55 -8.22
N GLY A 548 13.45 -1.88 -8.18
CA GLY A 548 13.18 -2.62 -6.96
C GLY A 548 11.68 -2.62 -6.56
N GLN A 549 10.80 -2.06 -7.39
CA GLN A 549 9.36 -2.03 -7.13
C GLN A 549 8.75 -3.44 -7.17
N ILE A 550 7.81 -3.69 -6.27
CA ILE A 550 7.09 -4.95 -6.17
C ILE A 550 5.85 -4.93 -7.07
N TYR A 551 5.56 -6.07 -7.68
CA TYR A 551 4.36 -6.32 -8.48
C TYR A 551 3.38 -7.20 -7.72
N GLU A 552 2.09 -6.98 -7.90
CA GLU A 552 1.09 -7.97 -7.49
C GLU A 552 1.30 -9.29 -8.23
N LEU A 553 1.38 -9.22 -9.56
CA LEU A 553 1.57 -10.35 -10.46
C LEU A 553 2.83 -10.14 -11.33
N TYR A 554 3.98 -10.54 -10.80
CA TYR A 554 5.27 -10.28 -11.42
C TYR A 554 5.38 -10.83 -12.86
N ASN A 555 5.04 -12.10 -13.07
CA ASN A 555 5.14 -12.73 -14.40
C ASN A 555 4.23 -12.10 -15.44
N ALA A 556 3.07 -11.59 -15.02
CA ALA A 556 2.13 -10.89 -15.88
C ALA A 556 2.43 -9.40 -16.03
N ARG A 557 3.45 -8.87 -15.37
CA ARG A 557 3.82 -7.43 -15.31
C ARG A 557 2.64 -6.53 -14.90
N ARG A 558 1.77 -7.03 -14.01
CA ARG A 558 0.57 -6.33 -13.59
C ARG A 558 0.75 -5.72 -12.21
N ILE A 559 0.22 -4.52 -12.06
CA ILE A 559 0.24 -3.72 -10.83
C ILE A 559 1.66 -3.58 -10.28
N PRO A 560 2.53 -2.83 -10.96
CA PRO A 560 3.80 -2.38 -10.37
C PRO A 560 3.51 -1.43 -9.21
N TRP A 561 4.45 -1.27 -8.30
CA TRP A 561 4.29 -0.40 -7.14
C TRP A 561 3.09 -0.84 -6.29
N PHE A 562 3.08 -2.13 -5.96
CA PHE A 562 2.02 -2.79 -5.21
C PHE A 562 2.22 -2.58 -3.72
N ALA A 563 1.56 -1.58 -3.14
CA ALA A 563 1.78 -1.14 -1.75
C ALA A 563 1.60 -2.26 -0.72
N THR A 564 0.65 -3.18 -0.92
CA THR A 564 0.44 -4.38 -0.08
C THR A 564 1.70 -5.23 0.00
N GLY A 565 2.27 -5.57 -1.16
CA GLY A 565 3.50 -6.37 -1.24
C GLY A 565 4.71 -5.60 -0.69
N GLU A 566 4.75 -4.29 -0.86
CA GLU A 566 5.79 -3.43 -0.32
C GLU A 566 5.69 -3.32 1.21
N GLY A 567 4.50 -3.14 1.76
CA GLY A 567 4.27 -3.13 3.20
C GLY A 567 4.69 -4.43 3.87
N ILE A 568 4.28 -5.58 3.30
CA ILE A 568 4.65 -6.88 3.84
C ILE A 568 6.16 -7.15 3.71
N PHE A 569 6.81 -6.68 2.63
CA PHE A 569 8.25 -6.80 2.45
C PHE A 569 9.03 -5.99 3.49
N ILE A 570 8.63 -4.73 3.73
CA ILE A 570 9.21 -3.89 4.78
C ILE A 570 9.08 -4.59 6.13
N GLN A 571 7.88 -5.06 6.48
CA GLN A 571 7.66 -5.75 7.75
C GLN A 571 8.49 -7.01 7.86
N ALA A 572 8.61 -7.80 6.79
CA ALA A 572 9.40 -9.02 6.79
C ALA A 572 10.90 -8.75 7.01
N VAL A 573 11.45 -7.69 6.42
CA VAL A 573 12.83 -7.26 6.69
C VAL A 573 12.97 -6.79 8.14
N ASN A 574 12.01 -6.03 8.68
CA ASN A 574 12.01 -5.58 10.07
C ASN A 574 11.98 -6.77 11.06
N GLU A 575 11.22 -7.83 10.75
CA GLU A 575 11.13 -9.06 11.57
C GLU A 575 12.43 -9.88 11.60
N LEU A 576 13.36 -9.68 10.66
CA LEU A 576 14.71 -10.28 10.77
C LEU A 576 15.50 -9.69 11.94
N PHE A 577 15.15 -8.49 12.40
CA PHE A 577 15.79 -7.80 13.53
C PHE A 577 14.94 -7.90 14.80
N LEU A 578 13.64 -7.64 14.68
CA LEU A 578 12.68 -7.66 15.79
C LEU A 578 11.51 -8.60 15.48
N PRO A 579 11.70 -9.94 15.59
CA PRO A 579 10.62 -10.90 15.39
C PRO A 579 9.44 -10.59 16.31
N ASN A 580 8.23 -10.53 15.73
CA ASN A 580 7.02 -10.15 16.46
C ASN A 580 7.11 -8.78 17.16
N GLY A 581 7.97 -7.89 16.65
CA GLY A 581 8.21 -6.57 17.26
C GLY A 581 8.97 -6.61 18.57
N GLU A 582 9.66 -7.69 18.88
CA GLU A 582 10.39 -7.89 20.13
C GLU A 582 11.87 -8.17 19.88
N LYS A 583 12.71 -7.79 20.84
CA LYS A 583 14.12 -8.17 20.82
C LYS A 583 14.24 -9.67 21.14
N GLY A 584 14.24 -10.49 20.09
CA GLY A 584 14.27 -11.94 20.21
C GLY A 584 15.66 -12.51 20.46
N GLN A 585 15.71 -13.82 20.82
CA GLN A 585 16.97 -14.57 20.88
C GLN A 585 17.51 -14.81 19.45
N GLY A 586 18.83 -14.75 19.29
CA GLY A 586 19.52 -14.95 18.01
C GLY A 586 19.91 -13.64 17.32
N LYS A 587 20.83 -13.76 16.36
CA LYS A 587 21.36 -12.64 15.59
C LYS A 587 20.63 -12.51 14.24
N PRO A 588 20.58 -11.30 13.65
CA PRO A 588 20.23 -11.16 12.24
C PRO A 588 21.17 -11.98 11.34
N PRO A 589 20.78 -12.28 10.09
CA PRO A 589 21.57 -13.10 9.17
C PRO A 589 22.93 -12.53 8.76
N TRP A 590 23.23 -11.30 9.15
CA TRP A 590 24.48 -10.58 8.77
C TRP A 590 25.39 -10.37 9.97
N ASN A 591 26.70 -10.33 9.71
CA ASN A 591 27.70 -9.95 10.71
C ASN A 591 27.84 -8.44 10.84
N GLU A 592 27.61 -7.70 9.76
CA GLU A 592 27.64 -6.24 9.70
C GLU A 592 26.22 -5.73 9.44
N TYR A 593 25.67 -4.99 10.38
CA TYR A 593 24.35 -4.38 10.24
C TYR A 593 24.21 -3.16 11.16
N SER A 594 23.26 -2.31 10.81
CA SER A 594 22.72 -1.34 11.74
C SER A 594 21.22 -1.14 11.49
N PHE A 595 20.47 -0.92 12.55
CA PHE A 595 19.04 -0.64 12.42
C PHE A 595 18.52 0.25 13.54
N LYS A 596 17.42 0.94 13.25
CA LYS A 596 16.58 1.67 14.19
C LYS A 596 15.14 1.37 13.87
N LEU A 597 14.42 0.72 14.78
CA LEU A 597 13.03 0.30 14.64
C LEU A 597 12.26 0.54 15.94
N ARG A 598 10.94 0.42 15.88
CA ARG A 598 10.07 0.42 17.07
C ARG A 598 9.74 -1.00 17.48
N SER A 599 9.79 -1.26 18.79
CA SER A 599 9.26 -2.49 19.37
C SER A 599 7.75 -2.39 19.60
N ARG A 600 7.08 -3.53 19.70
CA ARG A 600 5.64 -3.57 20.05
C ARG A 600 5.33 -3.08 21.47
N HIS A 601 6.36 -2.84 22.30
CA HIS A 601 6.23 -2.26 23.64
C HIS A 601 6.42 -0.74 23.65
N GLY A 602 6.48 -0.10 22.49
CA GLY A 602 6.61 1.35 22.34
C GLY A 602 8.04 1.88 22.51
N GLU A 603 9.04 1.00 22.52
CA GLU A 603 10.45 1.40 22.65
C GLU A 603 11.12 1.57 21.29
N THR A 604 12.03 2.52 21.18
CA THR A 604 12.96 2.59 20.03
C THR A 604 14.11 1.63 20.30
N VAL A 605 14.34 0.70 19.38
CA VAL A 605 15.48 -0.22 19.40
C VAL A 605 16.44 0.20 18.31
N GLU A 606 17.67 0.54 18.72
CA GLU A 606 18.74 0.91 17.80
C GLU A 606 19.98 0.06 18.12
N GLU A 607 20.57 -0.55 17.09
CA GLU A 607 21.71 -1.46 17.25
C GLU A 607 22.66 -1.34 16.07
N HIS A 608 23.97 -1.45 16.37
CA HIS A 608 25.07 -1.46 15.40
C HIS A 608 25.99 -2.63 15.70
N SER A 609 26.44 -3.36 14.69
CA SER A 609 27.38 -4.47 14.85
C SER A 609 28.57 -4.32 13.90
#